data_57995295a32d4ef283dbdb32ecf941af
#
_entry.id   57995295a32d4ef283dbdb32ecf941af
#
_cell.length_a   1.000
_cell.length_b   1.000
_cell.length_c   1.000
_cell.angle_alpha   90.00
_cell.angle_beta   90.00
_cell.angle_gamma   90.00
#
_symmetry.space_group_name_H-M   'P 1'
#
loop_
_entity.id
_entity.type
_entity.pdbx_description
1 polymer ?
#
loop_
_entity_poly.entity_id
_entity_poly.type
_entity_poly.pdbx_seq_one_letter_code
_entity_poly.pdbx_strand_id
1 'polypeptide(L)'
;MAVYACSDFHGMLHFYKAIKDMLQPEDVVYFLGDAGDRGPHPWECIKTILDDPQFIYLKGNHEDMLVKAMGHGYGSAFALLRSNGGKKTYEEAMAESDWQEWKSRLTKLPD
;
A
#
# COMPACT_ATOMS: atom_id res chain seq x y z
N MET A 1 0.16 -18.55 18.52
CA MET A 1 -0.15 -17.64 17.40
C MET A 1 -0.79 -16.37 17.94
N ALA A 2 -0.28 -15.24 17.56
CA ALA A 2 -0.89 -13.95 17.90
C ALA A 2 -1.46 -13.29 16.63
N VAL A 3 -2.50 -12.50 16.81
CA VAL A 3 -3.13 -11.75 15.74
C VAL A 3 -3.03 -10.26 16.08
N TYR A 4 -2.48 -9.49 15.15
CA TYR A 4 -2.28 -8.05 15.31
C TYR A 4 -3.06 -7.29 14.24
N ALA A 5 -3.32 -6.01 14.50
CA ALA A 5 -3.88 -5.10 13.52
C ALA A 5 -3.10 -3.79 13.53
N CYS A 6 -2.83 -3.26 12.36
CA CYS A 6 -2.17 -1.95 12.21
C CYS A 6 -2.59 -1.31 10.90
N SER A 7 -2.23 -0.03 10.72
CA SER A 7 -2.59 0.72 9.51
C SER A 7 -1.73 1.98 9.40
N ASP A 8 -1.93 2.72 8.30
CA ASP A 8 -1.42 4.09 8.15
C ASP A 8 0.10 4.22 8.23
N PHE A 9 0.82 3.31 7.56
CA PHE A 9 2.28 3.43 7.47
C PHE A 9 2.71 4.63 6.64
N HIS A 10 1.93 5.02 5.65
CA HIS A 10 2.18 6.20 4.81
C HIS A 10 3.63 6.34 4.37
N GLY A 11 4.17 5.28 3.77
CA GLY A 11 5.52 5.28 3.24
C GLY A 11 6.63 5.20 4.27
N MET A 12 6.31 5.03 5.53
CA MET A 12 7.28 4.88 6.62
C MET A 12 7.68 3.40 6.75
N LEU A 13 8.57 2.95 5.90
CA LEU A 13 8.99 1.55 5.81
C LEU A 13 9.55 1.01 7.14
N HIS A 14 10.10 1.89 7.96
CA HIS A 14 10.62 1.50 9.27
C HIS A 14 9.55 0.96 10.22
N PHE A 15 8.28 1.38 10.06
CA PHE A 15 7.17 0.79 10.83
C PHE A 15 6.97 -0.68 10.49
N TYR A 16 7.04 -1.01 9.20
CA TYR A 16 6.96 -2.40 8.76
C TYR A 16 8.09 -3.23 9.38
N LYS A 17 9.31 -2.72 9.30
CA LYS A 17 10.48 -3.44 9.82
C LYS A 17 10.38 -3.66 11.32
N ALA A 18 9.93 -2.65 12.07
CA ALA A 18 9.77 -2.77 13.52
C ALA A 18 8.74 -3.85 13.88
N ILE A 19 7.63 -3.91 13.14
CA ILE A 19 6.61 -4.93 13.38
C ILE A 19 7.15 -6.33 13.06
N LYS A 20 7.84 -6.49 11.92
CA LYS A 20 8.42 -7.78 11.54
C LYS A 20 9.38 -8.31 12.60
N ASP A 21 10.15 -7.43 13.23
CA ASP A 21 11.09 -7.82 14.28
C ASP A 21 10.39 -8.39 15.53
N MET A 22 9.12 -8.04 15.75
CA MET A 22 8.33 -8.52 16.88
C MET A 22 7.61 -9.82 16.61
N LEU A 23 7.40 -10.19 15.35
CA LEU A 23 6.54 -11.30 14.97
C LEU A 23 7.24 -12.66 15.12
N GLN A 24 6.47 -13.66 15.53
CA GLN A 24 6.83 -15.07 15.41
C GLN A 24 6.35 -15.56 14.04
N PRO A 25 6.93 -16.66 13.50
CA PRO A 25 6.56 -17.13 12.16
C PRO A 25 5.08 -17.47 11.99
N GLU A 26 4.39 -17.85 13.06
CA GLU A 26 2.95 -18.21 13.03
C GLU A 26 2.01 -17.04 13.26
N ASP A 27 2.54 -15.85 13.55
CA ASP A 27 1.71 -14.68 13.81
C ASP A 27 1.10 -14.13 12.53
N VAL A 28 -0.04 -13.46 12.66
CA VAL A 28 -0.78 -12.87 11.55
C VAL A 28 -1.04 -11.39 11.83
N VAL A 29 -0.83 -10.55 10.82
CA VAL A 29 -1.09 -9.11 10.91
C VAL A 29 -2.19 -8.75 9.91
N TYR A 30 -3.28 -8.15 10.40
CA TYR A 30 -4.27 -7.50 9.54
C TYR A 30 -3.83 -6.05 9.33
N PHE A 31 -3.46 -5.74 8.10
CA PHE A 31 -3.06 -4.38 7.74
C PHE A 31 -4.27 -3.67 7.13
N LEU A 32 -4.76 -2.64 7.82
CA LEU A 32 -6.05 -2.01 7.51
C LEU A 32 -5.95 -0.92 6.44
N GLY A 33 -4.85 -0.88 5.70
CA GLY A 33 -4.70 0.01 4.57
C GLY A 33 -3.88 1.25 4.86
N ASP A 34 -3.73 2.09 3.82
CA ASP A 34 -2.97 3.33 3.84
C ASP A 34 -1.47 3.11 4.07
N ALA A 35 -0.91 2.17 3.30
CA ALA A 35 0.52 1.86 3.35
C ALA A 35 1.37 2.92 2.63
N GLY A 36 0.84 3.50 1.55
CA GLY A 36 1.56 4.47 0.72
C GLY A 36 1.26 5.91 1.07
N ASP A 37 1.72 6.79 0.23
CA ASP A 37 1.54 8.25 0.26
C ASP A 37 2.24 8.93 1.44
N ARG A 38 2.73 10.15 1.21
CA ARG A 38 3.29 11.08 2.19
C ARG A 38 4.68 10.78 2.71
N GLY A 39 5.05 9.54 2.99
CA GLY A 39 6.37 9.20 3.56
C GLY A 39 7.45 9.04 2.51
N PRO A 40 8.69 8.68 2.93
CA PRO A 40 9.82 8.58 1.99
C PRO A 40 9.78 7.36 1.06
N HIS A 41 9.06 6.29 1.43
CA HIS A 41 9.04 5.05 0.64
C HIS A 41 7.61 4.54 0.41
N PRO A 42 6.74 5.35 -0.24
CA PRO A 42 5.31 5.01 -0.30
C PRO A 42 5.02 3.77 -1.14
N TRP A 43 5.59 3.68 -2.32
CA TRP A 43 5.34 2.54 -3.20
C TRP A 43 6.01 1.26 -2.69
N GLU A 44 7.21 1.40 -2.14
CA GLU A 44 7.92 0.26 -1.56
C GLU A 44 7.15 -0.35 -0.39
N CYS A 45 6.54 0.46 0.47
CA CYS A 45 5.69 -0.04 1.56
C CYS A 45 4.54 -0.87 1.03
N ILE A 46 3.85 -0.39 0.00
CA ILE A 46 2.73 -1.10 -0.62
C ILE A 46 3.20 -2.46 -1.14
N LYS A 47 4.27 -2.48 -1.93
CA LYS A 47 4.78 -3.73 -2.52
C LYS A 47 5.22 -4.72 -1.45
N THR A 48 5.91 -4.22 -0.43
CA THR A 48 6.46 -5.06 0.63
C THR A 48 5.34 -5.78 1.38
N ILE A 49 4.26 -5.06 1.73
CA ILE A 49 3.13 -5.64 2.44
C ILE A 49 2.35 -6.60 1.54
N LEU A 50 2.17 -6.25 0.26
CA LEU A 50 1.51 -7.14 -0.70
C LEU A 50 2.22 -8.49 -0.82
N ASP A 51 3.55 -8.48 -0.76
CA ASP A 51 4.35 -9.69 -0.94
C ASP A 51 4.57 -10.46 0.36
N ASP A 52 4.13 -9.94 1.51
CA ASP A 52 4.37 -10.58 2.81
C ASP A 52 3.18 -11.46 3.20
N PRO A 53 3.34 -12.79 3.24
CA PRO A 53 2.24 -13.71 3.56
C PRO A 53 1.75 -13.62 5.01
N GLN A 54 2.52 -13.00 5.91
CA GLN A 54 2.03 -12.76 7.28
C GLN A 54 1.02 -11.63 7.37
N PHE A 55 0.96 -10.78 6.34
CA PHE A 55 0.06 -9.63 6.31
C PHE A 55 -1.18 -9.94 5.50
N ILE A 56 -2.35 -9.73 6.11
CA ILE A 56 -3.61 -9.73 5.40
C ILE A 56 -3.94 -8.27 5.11
N TYR A 57 -3.74 -7.86 3.87
CA TYR A 57 -3.82 -6.48 3.44
C TYR A 57 -5.26 -6.13 3.07
N LEU A 58 -5.86 -5.18 3.79
CA LEU A 58 -7.17 -4.64 3.47
C LEU A 58 -7.01 -3.29 2.76
N LYS A 59 -7.88 -3.02 1.79
CA LYS A 59 -7.78 -1.81 0.99
C LYS A 59 -8.27 -0.59 1.79
N GLY A 60 -7.37 0.36 2.01
CA GLY A 60 -7.72 1.65 2.61
C GLY A 60 -8.06 2.69 1.55
N ASN A 61 -8.37 3.91 1.99
CA ASN A 61 -8.72 5.01 1.09
C ASN A 61 -7.60 5.34 0.11
N HIS A 62 -6.36 5.33 0.57
CA HIS A 62 -5.21 5.68 -0.28
C HIS A 62 -4.96 4.62 -1.35
N GLU A 63 -5.13 3.33 -1.05
CA GLU A 63 -5.03 2.28 -2.07
C GLU A 63 -6.12 2.42 -3.12
N ASP A 64 -7.34 2.72 -2.70
CA ASP A 64 -8.46 2.92 -3.63
C ASP A 64 -8.20 4.11 -4.55
N MET A 65 -7.70 5.22 -4.02
CA MET A 65 -7.34 6.40 -4.81
C MET A 65 -6.24 6.07 -5.83
N LEU A 66 -5.23 5.30 -5.39
CA LEU A 66 -4.13 4.91 -6.28
C LEU A 66 -4.63 4.04 -7.43
N VAL A 67 -5.46 3.02 -7.14
CA VAL A 67 -6.02 2.15 -8.17
C VAL A 67 -6.80 2.96 -9.21
N LYS A 68 -7.62 3.90 -8.76
CA LYS A 68 -8.40 4.74 -9.66
C LYS A 68 -7.51 5.61 -10.52
N ALA A 69 -6.47 6.21 -9.94
CA ALA A 69 -5.51 7.03 -10.68
C ALA A 69 -4.76 6.21 -11.72
N MET A 70 -4.32 4.99 -11.35
CA MET A 70 -3.61 4.10 -12.28
C MET A 70 -4.50 3.70 -13.46
N GLY A 71 -5.80 3.55 -13.24
CA GLY A 71 -6.75 3.18 -14.30
C GLY A 71 -7.13 4.31 -15.23
N HIS A 72 -7.10 5.55 -14.75
CA HIS A 72 -7.62 6.71 -15.49
C HIS A 72 -6.55 7.73 -15.90
N GLY A 73 -5.31 7.56 -15.44
CA GLY A 73 -4.23 8.50 -15.72
C GLY A 73 -4.46 9.86 -15.05
N TYR A 74 -4.01 10.92 -15.71
CA TYR A 74 -4.13 12.28 -15.19
C TYR A 74 -5.56 12.78 -15.35
N GLY A 75 -6.36 12.74 -14.31
CA GLY A 75 -7.73 13.20 -14.30
C GLY A 75 -8.16 13.52 -12.87
N SER A 76 -9.47 13.49 -12.62
CA SER A 76 -10.01 13.80 -11.29
C SER A 76 -9.51 12.80 -10.22
N ALA A 77 -9.36 11.54 -10.59
CA ALA A 77 -8.83 10.53 -9.66
C ALA A 77 -7.39 10.83 -9.27
N PHE A 78 -6.56 11.22 -10.26
CA PHE A 78 -5.17 11.61 -9.98
C PHE A 78 -5.11 12.88 -9.13
N ALA A 79 -5.95 13.86 -9.41
CA ALA A 79 -5.99 15.10 -8.64
C ALA A 79 -6.32 14.83 -7.18
N LEU A 80 -7.27 13.93 -6.91
CA LEU A 80 -7.63 13.54 -5.56
C LEU A 80 -6.48 12.85 -4.85
N LEU A 81 -5.83 11.91 -5.52
CA LEU A 81 -4.67 11.21 -4.98
C LEU A 81 -3.55 12.20 -4.65
N ARG A 82 -3.25 13.10 -5.57
CA ARG A 82 -2.20 14.12 -5.41
C ARG A 82 -2.47 15.01 -4.20
N SER A 83 -3.71 15.48 -4.02
CA SER A 83 -4.07 16.34 -2.90
C SER A 83 -3.94 15.63 -1.55
N ASN A 84 -3.94 14.30 -1.55
CA ASN A 84 -3.76 13.48 -0.37
C ASN A 84 -2.34 12.94 -0.21
N GLY A 85 -1.38 13.50 -0.96
CA GLY A 85 0.03 13.16 -0.83
C GLY A 85 0.49 11.96 -1.65
N GLY A 86 -0.26 11.57 -2.68
CA GLY A 86 -0.02 10.35 -3.44
C GLY A 86 0.75 10.50 -4.74
N LYS A 87 1.25 11.69 -5.06
CA LYS A 87 1.94 11.92 -6.33
C LYS A 87 3.15 11.01 -6.51
N LYS A 88 3.99 10.92 -5.49
CA LYS A 88 5.19 10.07 -5.54
C LYS A 88 4.83 8.60 -5.67
N THR A 89 3.82 8.15 -4.93
CA THR A 89 3.34 6.77 -5.00
C THR A 89 2.92 6.43 -6.42
N TYR A 90 2.12 7.30 -7.04
CA TYR A 90 1.63 7.12 -8.40
C TYR A 90 2.79 7.07 -9.39
N GLU A 91 3.71 8.01 -9.31
CA GLU A 91 4.85 8.07 -10.24
C GLU A 91 5.72 6.82 -10.13
N GLU A 92 6.01 6.37 -8.91
CA GLU A 92 6.80 5.16 -8.72
C GLU A 92 6.09 3.91 -9.21
N ALA A 93 4.78 3.80 -8.94
CA ALA A 93 3.99 2.66 -9.40
C ALA A 93 3.93 2.59 -10.93
N MET A 94 3.69 3.73 -11.58
CA MET A 94 3.56 3.76 -13.04
C MET A 94 4.90 3.61 -13.76
N ALA A 95 6.01 3.78 -13.05
CA ALA A 95 7.35 3.53 -13.60
C ALA A 95 7.67 2.03 -13.70
N GLU A 96 6.92 1.17 -13.03
CA GLU A 96 7.11 -0.28 -13.11
C GLU A 96 6.63 -0.80 -14.46
N SER A 97 7.42 -1.65 -15.12
CA SER A 97 7.01 -2.24 -16.40
C SER A 97 5.79 -3.13 -16.26
N ASP A 98 5.57 -3.69 -15.08
CA ASP A 98 4.45 -4.57 -14.77
C ASP A 98 3.38 -3.88 -13.90
N TRP A 99 3.24 -2.57 -14.03
CA TRP A 99 2.31 -1.80 -13.20
C TRP A 99 0.86 -2.30 -13.29
N GLN A 100 0.47 -2.88 -14.43
CA GLN A 100 -0.89 -3.41 -14.59
C GLN A 100 -1.13 -4.62 -13.67
N GLU A 101 -0.11 -5.45 -13.45
CA GLU A 101 -0.22 -6.56 -12.50
C GLU A 101 -0.34 -6.05 -11.06
N TRP A 102 0.45 -5.04 -10.70
CA TRP A 102 0.35 -4.42 -9.38
C TRP A 102 -1.02 -3.80 -9.17
N LYS A 103 -1.54 -3.10 -10.18
CA LYS A 103 -2.89 -2.53 -10.14
C LYS A 103 -3.94 -3.62 -9.91
N SER A 104 -3.81 -4.75 -10.61
CA SER A 104 -4.73 -5.88 -10.45
C SER A 104 -4.71 -6.42 -9.03
N ARG A 105 -3.51 -6.60 -8.46
CA ARG A 105 -3.36 -7.08 -7.08
C ARG A 105 -4.02 -6.14 -6.08
N LEU A 106 -3.80 -4.84 -6.24
CA LEU A 106 -4.42 -3.83 -5.37
C LEU A 106 -5.94 -3.81 -5.52
N THR A 107 -6.43 -3.93 -6.74
CA THR A 107 -7.88 -3.95 -7.01
C THR A 107 -8.57 -5.10 -6.30
N LYS A 108 -7.90 -6.23 -6.17
CA LYS A 108 -8.45 -7.45 -5.56
C LYS A 108 -8.38 -7.47 -4.04
N LEU A 109 -7.74 -6.49 -3.42
CA LEU A 109 -7.68 -6.44 -1.97
C LEU A 109 -9.09 -6.28 -1.38
N PRO A 110 -9.41 -7.00 -0.30
CA PRO A 110 -10.70 -6.82 0.37
C PRO A 110 -10.79 -5.46 1.05
N ASP A 111 -11.99 -4.99 1.18
CA ASP A 111 -12.28 -3.72 1.87
C ASP A 111 -12.32 -3.90 3.39
#